data_bfc0fe0e925d8a4df536b3283f057f18
#
_entry.id   bfc0fe0e925d8a4df536b3283f057f18
#
_cell.length_a   1.000
_cell.length_b   1.000
_cell.length_c   1.000
_cell.angle_alpha   90.00
_cell.angle_beta   90.00
_cell.angle_gamma   90.00
#
_symmetry.space_group_name_H-M   'P 1'
#
loop_
_entity.id
_entity.type
_entity.pdbx_description
1 polymer ?
#
loop_
_entity_poly.entity_id
_entity_poly.type
_entity_poly.pdbx_seq_one_letter_code
_entity_poly.pdbx_strand_id
1 'polypeptide(L)'
;MKSNELRVAAMQMKFCAFVSDNIEKIIAFIRSAAAKGADVVLFPECALTGYNLDFRELDPQLIARGHAAVAAAARHARCHVLLGSPTFRRGQLFNSLLVFDRRGREVFRYSKIHLTDRDEQFFKPGNSLAFFRIDGVPATAIICHERRFPELVRLPVMMGAKILFHPNAGLDSLAVSKTKRRGRDGAIARAFENQIYYVFANSVGPQGNGLWSAGDSKIVGPDARILQLANNRDETMILTRIDLTKAGRKYAREALIQPAFLRAAWQRLLTTCRQRCKIESRSSRSR
;
A
#
# COMPACT_ATOMS: atom_id res chain seq x y z
N MET A 1 21.28 8.08 -16.72
CA MET A 1 20.66 6.75 -16.74
C MET A 1 19.70 6.65 -15.55
N LYS A 2 18.44 6.19 -15.70
CA LYS A 2 17.57 5.93 -14.55
C LYS A 2 18.19 4.79 -13.76
N SER A 3 18.34 4.97 -12.44
CA SER A 3 18.81 3.89 -11.56
C SER A 3 17.87 2.70 -11.66
N ASN A 4 18.41 1.49 -11.85
CA ASN A 4 17.65 0.25 -11.78
C ASN A 4 17.39 -0.18 -10.34
N GLU A 5 17.69 0.68 -9.38
CA GLU A 5 17.54 0.41 -7.96
C GLU A 5 16.62 1.43 -7.29
N LEU A 6 15.91 0.98 -6.28
CA LEU A 6 15.15 1.81 -5.35
C LEU A 6 15.43 1.38 -3.90
N ARG A 7 15.51 2.35 -2.99
CA ARG A 7 15.49 2.10 -1.55
C ARG A 7 14.05 2.21 -1.07
N VAL A 8 13.47 1.08 -0.67
CA VAL A 8 12.08 0.98 -0.23
C VAL A 8 12.02 0.80 1.27
N ALA A 9 11.14 1.56 1.92
CA ALA A 9 10.87 1.45 3.34
C ALA A 9 9.42 1.02 3.58
N ALA A 10 9.18 0.23 4.64
CA ALA A 10 7.86 -0.05 5.16
C ALA A 10 7.81 0.25 6.65
N MET A 11 6.78 0.99 7.06
CA MET A 11 6.56 1.34 8.44
C MET A 11 5.68 0.31 9.13
N GLN A 12 6.15 -0.19 10.27
CA GLN A 12 5.33 -0.90 11.24
C GLN A 12 4.96 0.08 12.34
N MET A 13 3.68 0.39 12.49
CA MET A 13 3.23 1.53 13.27
C MET A 13 2.25 1.13 14.38
N LYS A 14 2.42 1.66 15.59
CA LYS A 14 1.40 1.69 16.63
C LYS A 14 0.51 2.89 16.42
N PHE A 15 -0.79 2.67 16.27
CA PHE A 15 -1.72 3.78 16.12
C PHE A 15 -1.91 4.53 17.45
N CYS A 16 -1.97 5.85 17.37
CA CYS A 16 -2.34 6.72 18.47
C CYS A 16 -3.87 6.90 18.49
N ALA A 17 -4.40 7.30 19.66
CA ALA A 17 -5.83 7.56 19.81
C ALA A 17 -6.30 8.79 19.02
N PHE A 18 -5.43 9.80 18.90
CA PHE A 18 -5.75 11.03 18.20
C PHE A 18 -5.10 11.09 16.82
N VAL A 19 -5.87 11.62 15.87
CA VAL A 19 -5.40 11.80 14.47
C VAL A 19 -4.18 12.74 14.41
N SER A 20 -4.16 13.79 15.23
CA SER A 20 -3.02 14.72 15.35
C SER A 20 -1.71 13.99 15.64
N ASP A 21 -1.72 13.08 16.60
CA ASP A 21 -0.53 12.36 17.05
C ASP A 21 -0.05 11.37 15.96
N ASN A 22 -0.98 10.75 15.24
CA ASN A 22 -0.63 9.92 14.09
C ASN A 22 0.00 10.76 12.97
N ILE A 23 -0.49 11.96 12.70
CA ILE A 23 0.09 12.89 11.71
C ILE A 23 1.54 13.22 12.08
N GLU A 24 1.79 13.63 13.32
CA GLU A 24 3.13 13.97 13.80
C GLU A 24 4.08 12.77 13.69
N LYS A 25 3.63 11.60 14.11
CA LYS A 25 4.36 10.34 14.02
C LYS A 25 4.70 9.98 12.57
N ILE A 26 3.75 10.09 11.65
CA ILE A 26 3.96 9.84 10.22
C ILE A 26 5.02 10.79 9.67
N ILE A 27 4.95 12.08 10.01
CA ILE A 27 5.93 13.09 9.58
C ILE A 27 7.33 12.74 10.10
N ALA A 28 7.45 12.36 11.37
CA ALA A 28 8.72 11.94 11.97
C ALA A 28 9.31 10.71 11.24
N PHE A 29 8.48 9.74 10.91
CA PHE A 29 8.91 8.57 10.15
C PHE A 29 9.32 8.90 8.71
N ILE A 30 8.62 9.79 8.02
CA ILE A 30 9.03 10.27 6.69
C ILE A 30 10.43 10.90 6.75
N ARG A 31 10.68 11.76 7.73
CA ARG A 31 12.01 12.39 7.95
C ARG A 31 13.09 11.33 8.21
N SER A 32 12.79 10.37 9.11
CA SER A 32 13.72 9.27 9.42
C SER A 32 14.02 8.39 8.22
N ALA A 33 13.00 8.05 7.41
CA ALA A 33 13.17 7.27 6.18
C ALA A 33 14.07 7.99 5.17
N ALA A 34 13.81 9.27 4.95
CA ALA A 34 14.60 10.10 4.04
C ALA A 34 16.05 10.26 4.51
N ALA A 35 16.30 10.47 5.82
CA ALA A 35 17.64 10.53 6.40
C ALA A 35 18.44 9.23 6.18
N LYS A 36 17.74 8.08 6.09
CA LYS A 36 18.33 6.78 5.75
C LYS A 36 18.36 6.52 4.24
N GLY A 37 18.01 7.52 3.43
CA GLY A 37 18.06 7.50 1.97
C GLY A 37 16.94 6.70 1.31
N ALA A 38 15.79 6.56 1.94
CA ALA A 38 14.63 5.93 1.31
C ALA A 38 14.13 6.75 0.11
N ASP A 39 13.83 6.09 -1.00
CA ASP A 39 13.19 6.68 -2.17
C ASP A 39 11.66 6.70 -2.02
N VAL A 40 11.14 5.70 -1.32
CA VAL A 40 9.72 5.54 -1.07
C VAL A 40 9.47 4.90 0.30
N VAL A 41 8.46 5.38 1.00
CA VAL A 41 8.01 4.81 2.28
C VAL A 41 6.52 4.45 2.22
N LEU A 42 6.19 3.24 2.65
CA LEU A 42 4.82 2.73 2.77
C LEU A 42 4.38 2.77 4.23
N PHE A 43 3.22 3.36 4.49
CA PHE A 43 2.54 3.35 5.79
C PHE A 43 1.40 2.32 5.80
N PRO A 44 0.97 1.84 7.00
CA PRO A 44 -0.15 0.92 7.14
C PRO A 44 -1.48 1.44 6.58
N GLU A 45 -2.46 0.54 6.45
CA GLU A 45 -3.86 0.87 6.19
C GLU A 45 -4.40 1.81 7.26
N CYS A 46 -5.11 2.86 6.85
CA CYS A 46 -5.66 3.90 7.75
C CYS A 46 -4.62 4.46 8.76
N ALA A 47 -3.35 4.55 8.39
CA ALA A 47 -2.29 5.03 9.27
C ALA A 47 -2.56 6.41 9.86
N LEU A 48 -3.29 7.26 9.12
CA LEU A 48 -3.62 8.63 9.57
C LEU A 48 -4.56 8.63 10.77
N THR A 49 -5.47 7.65 10.86
CA THR A 49 -6.57 7.64 11.85
C THR A 49 -6.49 6.47 12.83
N GLY A 50 -5.76 5.40 12.48
CA GLY A 50 -5.99 4.08 13.01
C GLY A 50 -7.17 3.42 12.29
N TYR A 51 -7.40 2.13 12.59
CA TYR A 51 -8.41 1.33 11.88
C TYR A 51 -9.57 0.90 12.78
N ASN A 52 -9.40 0.87 14.11
CA ASN A 52 -10.43 0.41 15.05
C ASN A 52 -11.17 1.59 15.69
N LEU A 53 -11.94 2.33 14.90
CA LEU A 53 -12.75 3.49 15.32
C LEU A 53 -14.08 3.54 14.54
N ASP A 54 -14.99 4.39 14.96
CA ASP A 54 -16.17 4.74 14.16
C ASP A 54 -15.78 5.82 13.13
N PHE A 55 -15.66 5.42 11.89
CA PHE A 55 -15.22 6.33 10.82
C PHE A 55 -16.26 7.41 10.46
N ARG A 56 -17.52 7.30 10.95
CA ARG A 56 -18.55 8.34 10.76
C ARG A 56 -18.26 9.60 11.56
N GLU A 57 -17.52 9.48 12.65
CA GLU A 57 -17.14 10.58 13.54
C GLU A 57 -15.91 11.37 13.06
N LEU A 58 -15.30 10.98 11.93
CA LEU A 58 -14.13 11.66 11.40
C LEU A 58 -14.47 13.05 10.87
N ASP A 59 -13.71 14.05 11.32
CA ASP A 59 -13.73 15.40 10.75
C ASP A 59 -13.02 15.41 9.38
N PRO A 60 -13.76 15.65 8.27
CA PRO A 60 -13.16 15.71 6.94
C PRO A 60 -12.05 16.78 6.80
N GLN A 61 -12.18 17.89 7.55
CA GLN A 61 -11.19 18.97 7.52
C GLN A 61 -9.89 18.56 8.21
N LEU A 62 -9.98 17.82 9.33
CA LEU A 62 -8.81 17.26 10.01
C LEU A 62 -8.08 16.25 9.10
N ILE A 63 -8.82 15.39 8.41
CA ILE A 63 -8.24 14.45 7.45
C ILE A 63 -7.56 15.20 6.30
N ALA A 64 -8.19 16.23 5.73
CA ALA A 64 -7.60 17.04 4.67
C ALA A 64 -6.33 17.77 5.13
N ARG A 65 -6.33 18.34 6.35
CA ARG A 65 -5.12 18.92 6.95
C ARG A 65 -4.01 17.90 7.13
N GLY A 66 -4.35 16.68 7.55
CA GLY A 66 -3.38 15.57 7.66
C GLY A 66 -2.75 15.21 6.32
N HIS A 67 -3.56 15.10 5.27
CA HIS A 67 -3.04 14.84 3.92
C HIS A 67 -2.10 15.96 3.45
N ALA A 68 -2.46 17.23 3.70
CA ALA A 68 -1.63 18.38 3.34
C ALA A 68 -0.28 18.38 4.10
N ALA A 69 -0.30 18.02 5.40
CA ALA A 69 0.89 17.91 6.22
C ALA A 69 1.83 16.79 5.73
N VAL A 70 1.28 15.62 5.38
CA VAL A 70 2.05 14.51 4.81
C VAL A 70 2.61 14.87 3.43
N ALA A 71 1.84 15.57 2.58
CA ALA A 71 2.30 16.08 1.30
C ALA A 71 3.48 17.06 1.45
N ALA A 72 3.41 17.98 2.42
CA ALA A 72 4.49 18.88 2.76
C ALA A 72 5.74 18.14 3.25
N ALA A 73 5.57 17.13 4.10
CA ALA A 73 6.65 16.28 4.59
C ALA A 73 7.32 15.49 3.44
N ALA A 74 6.55 14.91 2.53
CA ALA A 74 7.05 14.22 1.34
C ALA A 74 7.91 15.15 0.46
N ARG A 75 7.44 16.40 0.25
CA ARG A 75 8.18 17.43 -0.50
C ARG A 75 9.48 17.80 0.19
N HIS A 76 9.45 18.09 1.50
CA HIS A 76 10.63 18.46 2.26
C HIS A 76 11.67 17.34 2.29
N ALA A 77 11.22 16.13 2.51
CA ALA A 77 12.04 14.93 2.54
C ALA A 77 12.52 14.47 1.14
N ARG A 78 11.92 14.99 0.07
CA ARG A 78 12.14 14.53 -1.33
C ARG A 78 11.98 13.02 -1.49
N CYS A 79 11.01 12.44 -0.78
CA CYS A 79 10.72 11.01 -0.75
C CYS A 79 9.28 10.75 -1.22
N HIS A 80 9.05 9.67 -1.95
CA HIS A 80 7.68 9.23 -2.22
C HIS A 80 7.04 8.70 -0.94
N VAL A 81 5.77 9.06 -0.72
CA VAL A 81 5.01 8.58 0.44
C VAL A 81 3.74 7.89 -0.02
N LEU A 82 3.55 6.65 0.43
CA LEU A 82 2.35 5.86 0.23
C LEU A 82 1.62 5.80 1.58
N LEU A 83 0.52 6.52 1.70
CA LEU A 83 -0.22 6.71 2.95
C LEU A 83 -1.55 5.98 2.91
N GLY A 84 -1.76 5.00 3.79
CA GLY A 84 -3.09 4.47 4.07
C GLY A 84 -3.92 5.47 4.87
N SER A 85 -5.09 5.85 4.36
CA SER A 85 -5.95 6.84 5.00
C SER A 85 -7.40 6.75 4.53
N PRO A 86 -8.38 7.03 5.39
CA PRO A 86 -9.71 7.37 4.94
C PRO A 86 -9.68 8.60 4.03
N THR A 87 -10.56 8.62 3.02
CA THR A 87 -10.70 9.76 2.11
C THR A 87 -12.16 10.05 1.84
N PHE A 88 -12.53 11.34 1.74
CA PHE A 88 -13.88 11.77 1.40
C PHE A 88 -13.95 12.15 -0.07
N ARG A 89 -15.01 11.72 -0.76
CA ARG A 89 -15.32 12.10 -2.13
C ARG A 89 -16.84 12.21 -2.30
N ARG A 90 -17.32 13.41 -2.58
CA ARG A 90 -18.78 13.70 -2.73
C ARG A 90 -19.61 13.19 -1.54
N GLY A 91 -19.14 13.46 -0.32
CA GLY A 91 -19.80 13.02 0.91
C GLY A 91 -19.67 11.52 1.23
N GLN A 92 -19.02 10.74 0.39
CA GLN A 92 -18.79 9.32 0.62
C GLN A 92 -17.37 9.07 1.14
N LEU A 93 -17.25 8.09 2.02
CA LEU A 93 -15.98 7.70 2.64
C LEU A 93 -15.39 6.47 1.94
N PHE A 94 -14.07 6.47 1.76
CA PHE A 94 -13.30 5.39 1.13
C PHE A 94 -12.08 5.04 1.98
N ASN A 95 -11.77 3.76 2.08
CA ASN A 95 -10.49 3.27 2.59
C ASN A 95 -9.48 3.35 1.44
N SER A 96 -8.48 4.23 1.55
CA SER A 96 -7.64 4.57 0.41
C SER A 96 -6.15 4.48 0.70
N LEU A 97 -5.37 4.29 -0.36
CA LEU A 97 -3.93 4.52 -0.42
C LEU A 97 -3.66 5.75 -1.29
N LEU A 98 -3.10 6.79 -0.68
CA LEU A 98 -2.67 8.00 -1.37
C LEU A 98 -1.19 7.87 -1.72
N VAL A 99 -0.81 8.25 -2.93
CA VAL A 99 0.57 8.25 -3.42
C VAL A 99 1.03 9.69 -3.62
N PHE A 100 1.94 10.15 -2.77
CA PHE A 100 2.60 11.45 -2.91
C PHE A 100 3.95 11.30 -3.59
N ASP A 101 4.24 12.16 -4.57
CA ASP A 101 5.56 12.21 -5.21
C ASP A 101 6.57 13.00 -4.37
N ARG A 102 7.85 13.02 -4.82
CA ARG A 102 8.95 13.76 -4.18
C ARG A 102 8.73 15.28 -4.12
N ARG A 103 7.72 15.81 -4.83
CA ARG A 103 7.31 17.22 -4.80
C ARG A 103 6.09 17.45 -3.89
N GLY A 104 5.63 16.39 -3.19
CA GLY A 104 4.45 16.43 -2.34
C GLY A 104 3.12 16.50 -3.09
N ARG A 105 3.10 16.19 -4.39
CA ARG A 105 1.84 16.16 -5.16
C ARG A 105 1.22 14.78 -5.01
N GLU A 106 -0.08 14.72 -4.73
CA GLU A 106 -0.83 13.48 -4.87
C GLU A 106 -0.90 13.10 -6.36
N VAL A 107 -0.23 12.02 -6.73
CA VAL A 107 -0.12 11.57 -8.13
C VAL A 107 -1.02 10.39 -8.44
N PHE A 108 -1.50 9.70 -7.40
CA PHE A 108 -2.43 8.60 -7.53
C PHE A 108 -3.17 8.36 -6.22
N ARG A 109 -4.41 7.88 -6.31
CA ARG A 109 -5.23 7.42 -5.20
C ARG A 109 -5.86 6.09 -5.58
N TYR A 110 -5.72 5.11 -4.70
CA TYR A 110 -6.39 3.83 -4.80
C TYR A 110 -7.40 3.70 -3.68
N SER A 111 -8.62 3.31 -3.96
CA SER A 111 -9.63 2.99 -2.95
C SER A 111 -9.86 1.49 -2.95
N LYS A 112 -9.92 0.89 -1.77
CA LYS A 112 -10.14 -0.53 -1.55
C LYS A 112 -11.39 -1.02 -2.29
N ILE A 113 -11.25 -2.07 -3.08
CA ILE A 113 -12.33 -2.63 -3.91
C ILE A 113 -13.10 -3.67 -3.11
N HIS A 114 -12.37 -4.64 -2.53
CA HIS A 114 -12.97 -5.71 -1.73
C HIS A 114 -12.97 -5.32 -0.26
N LEU A 115 -14.12 -4.89 0.20
CA LEU A 115 -14.36 -4.49 1.58
C LEU A 115 -14.53 -5.73 2.48
N THR A 116 -14.20 -5.61 3.75
CA THR A 116 -14.58 -6.55 4.79
C THR A 116 -15.95 -6.16 5.33
N ASP A 117 -16.64 -7.06 6.06
CA ASP A 117 -17.92 -6.75 6.73
C ASP A 117 -17.82 -5.50 7.61
N ARG A 118 -16.66 -5.25 8.22
CA ARG A 118 -16.39 -4.03 8.97
C ARG A 118 -16.26 -2.81 8.06
N ASP A 119 -15.51 -2.94 6.95
CA ASP A 119 -15.34 -1.83 6.01
C ASP A 119 -16.68 -1.39 5.41
N GLU A 120 -17.59 -2.32 5.10
CA GLU A 120 -18.89 -2.04 4.48
C GLU A 120 -19.80 -1.16 5.34
N GLN A 121 -19.57 -1.13 6.66
CA GLN A 121 -20.29 -0.26 7.57
C GLN A 121 -19.98 1.22 7.35
N PHE A 122 -18.84 1.54 6.77
CA PHE A 122 -18.30 2.90 6.67
C PHE A 122 -17.92 3.31 5.26
N PHE A 123 -17.29 2.43 4.51
CA PHE A 123 -16.64 2.76 3.25
C PHE A 123 -17.45 2.32 2.04
N LYS A 124 -17.25 3.04 0.94
CA LYS A 124 -17.69 2.62 -0.39
C LYS A 124 -16.54 1.94 -1.13
N PRO A 125 -16.84 0.90 -1.95
CA PRO A 125 -15.81 0.21 -2.71
C PRO A 125 -15.22 1.11 -3.80
N GLY A 126 -13.92 0.93 -4.06
CA GLY A 126 -13.24 1.47 -5.23
C GLY A 126 -13.71 0.79 -6.52
N ASN A 127 -13.34 1.37 -7.66
CA ASN A 127 -13.76 0.86 -8.98
C ASN A 127 -12.63 0.81 -10.03
N SER A 128 -11.37 0.91 -9.58
CA SER A 128 -10.19 0.83 -10.45
C SER A 128 -9.05 0.08 -9.77
N LEU A 129 -8.22 -0.60 -10.55
CA LEU A 129 -7.00 -1.20 -10.06
C LEU A 129 -5.97 -0.12 -9.69
N ALA A 130 -5.09 -0.44 -8.74
CA ALA A 130 -3.92 0.39 -8.49
C ALA A 130 -2.87 0.19 -9.59
N PHE A 131 -2.52 1.25 -10.32
CA PHE A 131 -1.40 1.24 -11.26
C PHE A 131 -0.79 2.63 -11.36
N PHE A 132 0.37 2.82 -10.77
CA PHE A 132 1.05 4.11 -10.65
C PHE A 132 2.55 3.97 -10.88
N ARG A 133 3.32 5.05 -10.69
CA ARG A 133 4.77 5.04 -10.87
C ARG A 133 5.48 5.68 -9.69
N ILE A 134 6.58 5.05 -9.28
CA ILE A 134 7.57 5.59 -8.36
C ILE A 134 8.84 5.85 -9.17
N ASP A 135 9.22 7.12 -9.33
CA ASP A 135 10.37 7.54 -10.18
C ASP A 135 10.36 6.89 -11.59
N GLY A 136 9.16 6.73 -12.14
CA GLY A 136 8.98 6.09 -13.46
C GLY A 136 8.89 4.57 -13.43
N VAL A 137 9.13 3.91 -12.28
CA VAL A 137 8.99 2.46 -12.11
C VAL A 137 7.50 2.12 -11.92
N PRO A 138 6.91 1.25 -12.75
CA PRO A 138 5.53 0.84 -12.57
C PRO A 138 5.34 0.03 -11.29
N ALA A 139 4.32 0.38 -10.53
CA ALA A 139 3.95 -0.25 -9.27
C ALA A 139 2.44 -0.46 -9.17
N THR A 140 2.04 -1.32 -8.24
CA THR A 140 0.65 -1.59 -7.89
C THR A 140 0.47 -1.62 -6.39
N ALA A 141 -0.78 -1.64 -5.93
CA ALA A 141 -1.12 -1.82 -4.54
C ALA A 141 -2.41 -2.62 -4.35
N ILE A 142 -2.52 -3.23 -3.18
CA ILE A 142 -3.72 -3.81 -2.61
C ILE A 142 -3.81 -3.36 -1.15
N ILE A 143 -5.00 -3.35 -0.56
CA ILE A 143 -5.19 -2.97 0.85
C ILE A 143 -5.69 -4.18 1.65
N CYS A 144 -4.91 -4.62 2.65
CA CYS A 144 -5.28 -5.58 3.70
C CYS A 144 -5.92 -6.87 3.16
N HIS A 145 -7.23 -7.04 3.35
CA HIS A 145 -8.02 -8.19 2.95
C HIS A 145 -7.89 -8.55 1.47
N GLU A 146 -7.59 -7.57 0.62
CA GLU A 146 -7.44 -7.75 -0.84
C GLU A 146 -6.31 -8.70 -1.24
N ARG A 147 -5.44 -9.09 -0.30
CA ARG A 147 -4.44 -10.16 -0.53
C ARG A 147 -5.05 -11.49 -0.96
N ARG A 148 -6.35 -11.69 -0.73
CA ARG A 148 -7.09 -12.90 -1.13
C ARG A 148 -7.51 -12.92 -2.59
N PHE A 149 -7.39 -11.78 -3.30
CA PHE A 149 -7.84 -11.58 -4.67
C PHE A 149 -6.63 -11.43 -5.62
N PRO A 150 -6.13 -12.54 -6.18
CA PRO A 150 -4.90 -12.54 -6.99
C PRO A 150 -4.99 -11.68 -8.24
N GLU A 151 -6.18 -11.50 -8.82
CA GLU A 151 -6.43 -10.67 -10.00
C GLU A 151 -6.07 -9.20 -9.77
N LEU A 152 -6.23 -8.68 -8.54
CA LEU A 152 -5.85 -7.31 -8.20
C LEU A 152 -4.34 -7.08 -8.28
N VAL A 153 -3.56 -8.14 -8.26
CA VAL A 153 -2.10 -8.11 -8.41
C VAL A 153 -1.68 -8.54 -9.81
N ARG A 154 -2.24 -9.66 -10.30
CA ARG A 154 -1.86 -10.23 -11.60
C ARG A 154 -2.09 -9.26 -12.74
N LEU A 155 -3.25 -8.60 -12.80
CA LEU A 155 -3.59 -7.68 -13.89
C LEU A 155 -2.64 -6.47 -13.96
N PRO A 156 -2.35 -5.74 -12.87
CA PRO A 156 -1.34 -4.68 -12.90
C PRO A 156 0.07 -5.18 -13.26
N VAL A 157 0.45 -6.39 -12.86
CA VAL A 157 1.75 -6.96 -13.26
C VAL A 157 1.79 -7.28 -14.74
N MET A 158 0.70 -7.77 -15.33
CA MET A 158 0.56 -7.90 -16.78
C MET A 158 0.63 -6.53 -17.49
N MET A 159 0.16 -5.44 -16.85
CA MET A 159 0.32 -4.07 -17.33
C MET A 159 1.75 -3.51 -17.18
N GLY A 160 2.59 -4.15 -16.36
CA GLY A 160 3.99 -3.76 -16.22
C GLY A 160 4.48 -3.53 -14.79
N ALA A 161 3.64 -3.62 -13.76
CA ALA A 161 4.06 -3.39 -12.38
C ALA A 161 5.18 -4.34 -11.94
N LYS A 162 6.17 -3.79 -11.25
CA LYS A 162 7.36 -4.50 -10.72
C LYS A 162 7.39 -4.56 -9.20
N ILE A 163 6.56 -3.75 -8.54
CA ILE A 163 6.48 -3.64 -7.09
C ILE A 163 5.03 -3.66 -6.69
N LEU A 164 4.69 -4.49 -5.70
CA LEU A 164 3.42 -4.52 -5.00
C LEU A 164 3.59 -3.86 -3.64
N PHE A 165 2.82 -2.83 -3.36
CA PHE A 165 2.68 -2.20 -2.05
C PHE A 165 1.42 -2.70 -1.37
N HIS A 166 1.52 -3.11 -0.11
CA HIS A 166 0.41 -3.69 0.63
C HIS A 166 0.31 -3.08 2.04
N PRO A 167 -0.40 -1.96 2.20
CA PRO A 167 -0.78 -1.48 3.52
C PRO A 167 -1.80 -2.40 4.17
N ASN A 168 -1.65 -2.64 5.48
CA ASN A 168 -2.51 -3.50 6.27
C ASN A 168 -2.72 -2.92 7.67
N ALA A 169 -3.86 -3.22 8.27
CA ALA A 169 -4.13 -2.99 9.68
C ALA A 169 -4.72 -4.27 10.28
N GLY A 170 -3.92 -5.02 11.01
CA GLY A 170 -4.38 -6.25 11.63
C GLY A 170 -5.35 -5.97 12.78
N LEU A 171 -6.49 -6.67 12.79
CA LEU A 171 -7.46 -6.67 13.87
C LEU A 171 -7.80 -8.12 14.24
N ASP A 172 -7.04 -8.68 15.14
CA ASP A 172 -7.27 -10.02 15.66
C ASP A 172 -7.39 -9.98 17.20
N SER A 173 -7.88 -11.04 17.81
CA SER A 173 -7.69 -11.20 19.25
C SER A 173 -6.20 -11.37 19.56
N LEU A 174 -5.78 -11.01 20.78
CA LEU A 174 -4.39 -11.21 21.20
C LEU A 174 -3.98 -12.69 21.11
N ALA A 175 -4.90 -13.62 21.42
CA ALA A 175 -4.66 -15.06 21.32
C ALA A 175 -4.33 -15.46 19.86
N VAL A 176 -5.13 -15.05 18.89
CA VAL A 176 -4.90 -15.29 17.47
C VAL A 176 -3.59 -14.64 17.00
N SER A 177 -3.34 -13.39 17.41
CA SER A 177 -2.11 -12.69 17.04
C SER A 177 -0.84 -13.41 17.53
N LYS A 178 -0.88 -14.03 18.71
CA LYS A 178 0.23 -14.82 19.25
C LYS A 178 0.51 -16.11 18.49
N THR A 179 -0.50 -16.69 17.82
CA THR A 179 -0.32 -17.93 17.02
C THR A 179 0.26 -17.67 15.64
N LYS A 180 0.26 -16.42 15.18
CA LYS A 180 0.79 -16.06 13.86
C LYS A 180 2.29 -16.26 13.80
N ARG A 181 2.73 -17.08 12.85
CA ARG A 181 4.15 -17.32 12.60
C ARG A 181 4.71 -16.20 11.74
N ARG A 182 5.77 -15.56 12.24
CA ARG A 182 6.46 -14.48 11.54
C ARG A 182 6.88 -14.89 10.12
N GLY A 183 6.67 -13.98 9.18
CA GLY A 183 7.02 -14.18 7.77
C GLY A 183 6.13 -15.16 7.00
N ARG A 184 5.20 -15.84 7.66
CA ARG A 184 4.37 -16.89 7.05
C ARG A 184 2.93 -16.45 6.86
N ASP A 185 2.71 -15.51 5.99
CA ASP A 185 1.37 -15.23 5.45
C ASP A 185 1.32 -15.65 3.97
N GLY A 186 0.16 -16.07 3.50
CA GLY A 186 -0.01 -16.48 2.10
C GLY A 186 0.22 -15.37 1.08
N ALA A 187 0.38 -14.12 1.51
CA ALA A 187 0.57 -12.98 0.62
C ALA A 187 1.96 -12.96 -0.05
N ILE A 188 2.96 -13.65 0.53
CA ILE A 188 4.28 -13.86 -0.11
C ILE A 188 4.14 -14.55 -1.47
N ALA A 189 3.13 -15.41 -1.64
CA ALA A 189 2.82 -16.03 -2.93
C ALA A 189 2.63 -15.00 -4.04
N ARG A 190 2.12 -13.78 -3.73
CA ARG A 190 1.95 -12.69 -4.71
C ARG A 190 3.28 -12.23 -5.31
N ALA A 191 4.37 -12.24 -4.52
CA ALA A 191 5.71 -11.94 -5.04
C ALA A 191 6.19 -13.05 -5.97
N PHE A 192 6.09 -14.30 -5.53
CA PHE A 192 6.60 -15.47 -6.24
C PHE A 192 5.88 -15.71 -7.57
N GLU A 193 4.57 -15.85 -7.56
CA GLU A 193 3.76 -16.15 -8.75
C GLU A 193 3.83 -15.06 -9.83
N ASN A 194 4.18 -13.82 -9.43
CA ASN A 194 4.29 -12.68 -10.32
C ASN A 194 5.74 -12.28 -10.63
N GLN A 195 6.72 -12.82 -9.90
CA GLN A 195 8.13 -12.43 -9.94
C GLN A 195 8.32 -10.91 -9.82
N ILE A 196 7.79 -10.33 -8.75
CA ILE A 196 7.85 -8.90 -8.41
C ILE A 196 8.28 -8.73 -6.96
N TYR A 197 8.70 -7.52 -6.58
CA TYR A 197 8.90 -7.17 -5.19
C TYR A 197 7.57 -6.97 -4.48
N TYR A 198 7.53 -7.36 -3.20
CA TYR A 198 6.37 -7.17 -2.33
C TYR A 198 6.80 -6.42 -1.07
N VAL A 199 6.15 -5.28 -0.82
CA VAL A 199 6.40 -4.39 0.32
C VAL A 199 5.14 -4.35 1.17
N PHE A 200 5.23 -4.86 2.38
CA PHE A 200 4.10 -4.99 3.32
C PHE A 200 4.34 -4.12 4.55
N ALA A 201 3.43 -3.22 4.84
CA ALA A 201 3.42 -2.38 6.04
C ALA A 201 2.16 -2.68 6.87
N ASN A 202 2.35 -3.04 8.12
CA ASN A 202 1.27 -3.40 9.04
C ASN A 202 1.30 -2.53 10.29
N SER A 203 0.16 -2.39 10.93
CA SER A 203 0.11 -1.92 12.32
C SER A 203 0.68 -2.98 13.27
N VAL A 204 1.00 -2.60 14.51
CA VAL A 204 1.51 -3.51 15.54
C VAL A 204 0.98 -3.11 16.92
N GLY A 205 0.78 -4.11 17.78
CA GLY A 205 0.36 -3.90 19.17
C GLY A 205 -1.16 -3.71 19.33
N PRO A 206 -1.60 -3.15 20.48
CA PRO A 206 -3.01 -3.00 20.80
C PRO A 206 -3.70 -2.05 19.81
N GLN A 207 -4.91 -2.43 19.44
CA GLN A 207 -5.78 -1.68 18.51
C GLN A 207 -7.05 -1.15 19.19
N GLY A 208 -7.14 -1.24 20.53
CA GLY A 208 -8.35 -0.96 21.30
C GLY A 208 -9.33 -2.14 21.35
N ASN A 209 -10.26 -2.09 22.33
CA ASN A 209 -11.32 -3.10 22.51
C ASN A 209 -10.84 -4.56 22.53
N GLY A 210 -9.66 -4.83 23.15
CA GLY A 210 -9.07 -6.16 23.22
C GLY A 210 -8.50 -6.69 21.90
N LEU A 211 -8.52 -5.90 20.84
CA LEU A 211 -7.96 -6.27 19.54
C LEU A 211 -6.46 -5.94 19.48
N TRP A 212 -5.76 -6.69 18.66
CA TRP A 212 -4.31 -6.65 18.52
C TRP A 212 -3.88 -6.80 17.06
N SER A 213 -2.80 -6.13 16.69
CA SER A 213 -2.12 -6.36 15.42
C SER A 213 -0.77 -7.02 15.61
N ALA A 214 -0.52 -8.08 14.85
CA ALA A 214 0.68 -8.91 14.97
C ALA A 214 1.94 -8.30 14.33
N GLY A 215 1.88 -7.12 13.74
CA GLY A 215 3.02 -6.53 13.03
C GLY A 215 3.42 -7.35 11.80
N ASP A 216 4.66 -7.85 11.81
CA ASP A 216 5.19 -8.71 10.74
C ASP A 216 5.36 -8.01 9.39
N SER A 217 5.61 -6.67 9.42
CA SER A 217 5.92 -5.91 8.20
C SER A 217 7.15 -6.49 7.52
N LYS A 218 7.14 -6.59 6.19
CA LYS A 218 8.19 -7.27 5.44
C LYS A 218 8.43 -6.69 4.07
N ILE A 219 9.64 -6.91 3.56
CA ILE A 219 10.00 -6.67 2.16
C ILE A 219 10.47 -8.01 1.60
N VAL A 220 9.89 -8.42 0.48
CA VAL A 220 10.08 -9.74 -0.13
C VAL A 220 10.57 -9.57 -1.56
N GLY A 221 11.53 -10.38 -1.94
CA GLY A 221 12.08 -10.44 -3.30
C GLY A 221 11.17 -11.20 -4.27
N PRO A 222 11.46 -11.08 -5.58
CA PRO A 222 10.72 -11.80 -6.63
C PRO A 222 10.82 -13.33 -6.55
N ASP A 223 11.77 -13.84 -5.78
CA ASP A 223 12.02 -15.26 -5.48
C ASP A 223 11.36 -15.73 -4.18
N ALA A 224 10.47 -14.91 -3.61
CA ALA A 224 9.81 -15.11 -2.33
C ALA A 224 10.74 -15.06 -1.09
N ARG A 225 12.01 -14.73 -1.24
CA ARG A 225 12.91 -14.52 -0.09
C ARG A 225 12.51 -13.25 0.65
N ILE A 226 12.42 -13.36 1.97
CA ILE A 226 12.24 -12.20 2.84
C ILE A 226 13.58 -11.46 2.93
N LEU A 227 13.62 -10.23 2.40
CA LEU A 227 14.80 -9.37 2.43
C LEU A 227 14.90 -8.61 3.75
N GLN A 228 13.74 -8.20 4.31
CA GLN A 228 13.62 -7.55 5.60
C GLN A 228 12.35 -8.01 6.29
N LEU A 229 12.40 -8.20 7.61
CA LEU A 229 11.30 -8.63 8.44
C LEU A 229 11.31 -7.88 9.77
N ALA A 230 10.25 -7.14 10.05
CA ALA A 230 10.04 -6.50 11.34
C ALA A 230 9.68 -7.54 12.43
N ASN A 231 9.86 -7.16 13.69
CA ASN A 231 9.37 -7.96 14.78
C ASN A 231 7.83 -7.82 14.93
N ASN A 232 7.24 -8.48 15.91
CA ASN A 232 5.79 -8.48 16.14
C ASN A 232 5.37 -7.68 17.39
N ARG A 233 6.21 -6.78 17.88
CA ARG A 233 6.01 -6.05 19.16
C ARG A 233 6.20 -4.55 19.03
N ASP A 234 7.24 -4.16 18.30
CA ASP A 234 7.74 -2.79 18.32
C ASP A 234 7.35 -2.04 17.06
N GLU A 235 7.13 -0.75 17.25
CA GLU A 235 7.06 0.20 16.17
C GLU A 235 8.45 0.30 15.54
N THR A 236 8.54 0.12 14.23
CA THR A 236 9.83 0.08 13.56
C THR A 236 9.71 0.38 12.06
N MET A 237 10.81 0.81 11.48
CA MET A 237 10.97 0.94 10.04
C MET A 237 11.93 -0.12 9.52
N ILE A 238 11.50 -0.88 8.54
CA ILE A 238 12.37 -1.73 7.73
C ILE A 238 12.68 -1.03 6.41
N LEU A 239 13.92 -1.15 5.95
CA LEU A 239 14.41 -0.51 4.73
C LEU A 239 15.40 -1.42 4.02
N THR A 240 15.30 -1.50 2.69
CA THR A 240 16.28 -2.20 1.87
C THR A 240 16.37 -1.60 0.47
N ARG A 241 17.49 -1.87 -0.20
CA ARG A 241 17.67 -1.60 -1.62
C ARG A 241 17.14 -2.78 -2.43
N ILE A 242 16.35 -2.49 -3.45
CA ILE A 242 15.83 -3.48 -4.39
C ILE A 242 16.37 -3.24 -5.78
N ASP A 243 16.78 -4.31 -6.46
CA ASP A 243 17.26 -4.31 -7.84
C ASP A 243 16.10 -4.65 -8.80
N LEU A 244 15.61 -3.66 -9.52
CA LEU A 244 14.45 -3.76 -10.40
C LEU A 244 14.67 -4.67 -11.63
N THR A 245 15.90 -5.05 -11.92
CA THR A 245 16.22 -6.02 -12.99
C THR A 245 15.74 -7.41 -12.62
N LYS A 246 15.73 -7.75 -11.31
CA LYS A 246 15.26 -9.03 -10.79
C LYS A 246 13.74 -9.20 -10.86
N ALA A 247 12.97 -8.12 -10.97
CA ALA A 247 11.52 -8.17 -11.16
C ALA A 247 11.15 -8.54 -12.60
N GLY A 248 11.37 -9.83 -12.95
CA GLY A 248 11.28 -10.36 -14.30
C GLY A 248 9.85 -10.43 -14.85
N ARG A 249 8.84 -10.60 -13.99
CA ARG A 249 7.43 -10.76 -14.35
C ARG A 249 7.20 -11.86 -15.40
N LYS A 250 8.02 -12.90 -15.38
CA LYS A 250 8.07 -13.95 -16.42
C LYS A 250 6.67 -14.52 -16.68
N TYR A 251 6.03 -15.06 -15.64
CA TYR A 251 4.74 -15.73 -15.78
C TYR A 251 3.60 -14.80 -16.18
N ALA A 252 3.62 -13.54 -15.77
CA ALA A 252 2.65 -12.55 -16.20
C ALA A 252 2.82 -12.20 -17.70
N ARG A 253 4.05 -12.21 -18.22
CA ARG A 253 4.34 -12.01 -19.65
C ARG A 253 3.94 -13.24 -20.46
N GLU A 254 4.23 -14.45 -19.98
CA GLU A 254 3.82 -15.70 -20.62
C GLU A 254 2.31 -15.81 -20.71
N ALA A 255 1.57 -15.45 -19.65
CA ALA A 255 0.11 -15.46 -19.64
C ALA A 255 -0.53 -14.54 -20.69
N LEU A 256 0.19 -13.51 -21.19
CA LEU A 256 -0.28 -12.65 -22.29
C LEU A 256 -0.19 -13.33 -23.66
N ILE A 257 0.60 -14.38 -23.78
CA ILE A 257 0.91 -15.07 -25.04
C ILE A 257 0.24 -16.44 -25.08
N GLN A 258 0.28 -17.16 -23.99
CA GLN A 258 -0.21 -18.53 -23.84
C GLN A 258 -1.23 -18.65 -22.69
N PRO A 259 -2.31 -19.39 -22.87
CA PRO A 259 -2.73 -20.03 -24.13
C PRO A 259 -3.28 -19.02 -25.14
N ALA A 260 -3.12 -19.34 -26.43
CA ALA A 260 -3.44 -18.41 -27.53
C ALA A 260 -4.91 -17.95 -27.53
N PHE A 261 -5.85 -18.81 -27.13
CA PHE A 261 -7.28 -18.48 -27.11
C PHE A 261 -7.68 -17.40 -26.09
N LEU A 262 -6.87 -17.16 -25.06
CA LEU A 262 -7.09 -16.09 -24.08
C LEU A 262 -6.51 -14.73 -24.51
N ARG A 263 -5.62 -14.68 -25.51
CA ARG A 263 -4.86 -13.49 -25.88
C ARG A 263 -5.76 -12.27 -26.13
N ALA A 264 -6.78 -12.43 -26.94
CA ALA A 264 -7.70 -11.34 -27.28
C ALA A 264 -8.52 -10.87 -26.05
N ALA A 265 -8.91 -11.79 -25.17
CA ALA A 265 -9.62 -11.47 -23.93
C ALA A 265 -8.72 -10.68 -22.97
N TRP A 266 -7.46 -11.09 -22.79
CA TRP A 266 -6.48 -10.36 -21.99
C TRP A 266 -6.23 -8.95 -22.52
N GLN A 267 -6.05 -8.78 -23.82
CA GLN A 267 -5.83 -7.47 -24.45
C GLN A 267 -7.01 -6.51 -24.18
N ARG A 268 -8.25 -6.96 -24.35
CA ARG A 268 -9.44 -6.17 -24.04
C ARG A 268 -9.51 -5.79 -22.57
N LEU A 269 -9.34 -6.76 -21.67
CA LEU A 269 -9.39 -6.54 -20.22
C LEU A 269 -8.34 -5.53 -19.76
N LEU A 270 -7.08 -5.69 -20.18
CA LEU A 270 -6.00 -4.79 -19.79
C LEU A 270 -6.18 -3.38 -20.37
N THR A 271 -6.79 -3.23 -21.55
CA THR A 271 -7.15 -1.93 -22.10
C THR A 271 -8.16 -1.22 -21.20
N THR A 272 -9.23 -1.93 -20.79
CA THR A 272 -10.23 -1.40 -19.86
C THR A 272 -9.59 -1.01 -18.52
N CYS A 273 -8.76 -1.87 -17.94
CA CYS A 273 -8.05 -1.58 -16.69
C CYS A 273 -7.18 -0.30 -16.80
N ARG A 274 -6.41 -0.16 -17.90
CA ARG A 274 -5.58 1.04 -18.13
C ARG A 274 -6.39 2.31 -18.24
N GLN A 275 -7.54 2.26 -18.91
CA GLN A 275 -8.44 3.42 -19.04
C GLN A 275 -8.98 3.84 -17.68
N ARG A 276 -9.45 2.90 -16.85
CA ARG A 276 -9.93 3.17 -15.50
C ARG A 276 -8.86 3.80 -14.61
N CYS A 277 -7.66 3.26 -14.59
CA CYS A 277 -6.54 3.82 -13.82
C CYS A 277 -6.18 5.27 -14.24
N LYS A 278 -6.30 5.61 -15.54
CA LYS A 278 -6.06 6.99 -16.03
C LYS A 278 -7.12 7.97 -15.57
N ILE A 279 -8.38 7.56 -15.46
CA ILE A 279 -9.48 8.41 -14.98
C ILE A 279 -9.23 8.79 -13.52
N GLU A 280 -8.89 7.83 -12.65
CA GLU A 280 -8.59 8.08 -11.25
C GLU A 280 -7.36 8.99 -11.06
N SER A 281 -6.31 8.82 -11.85
CA SER A 281 -5.12 9.69 -11.78
C SER A 281 -5.38 11.15 -12.23
N ARG A 282 -6.43 11.39 -13.02
CA ARG A 282 -6.85 12.76 -13.44
C ARG A 282 -7.76 13.40 -12.39
N SER A 283 -8.64 12.64 -11.78
CA SER A 283 -9.55 13.14 -10.74
C SER A 283 -8.82 13.59 -9.47
N SER A 284 -7.63 13.06 -9.22
CA SER A 284 -6.76 13.49 -8.11
C SER A 284 -6.00 14.80 -8.39
N ARG A 285 -5.91 15.25 -9.67
CA ARG A 285 -5.19 16.47 -10.07
C ARG A 285 -6.09 17.71 -10.20
N SER A 286 -7.41 17.54 -10.16
CA SER A 286 -8.39 18.62 -10.38
C SER A 286 -9.02 19.15 -9.09
N ARG A 287 -8.35 18.97 -7.96
CA ARG A 287 -8.80 19.49 -6.66
C ARG A 287 -7.66 20.16 -5.92
#